data_24c588a75f92d5994eb2785882504e59
#
_entry.id   24c588a75f92d5994eb2785882504e59
#
_cell.length_a   1.000
_cell.length_b   1.000
_cell.length_c   1.000
_cell.angle_alpha   90.00
_cell.angle_beta   90.00
_cell.angle_gamma   90.00
#
_symmetry.space_group_name_H-M   'P 1'
#
loop_
_entity.id
_entity.type
_entity.pdbx_description
1 polymer ?
#
loop_
_entity_poly.entity_id
_entity_poly.type
_entity_poly.pdbx_seq_one_letter_code
_entity_poly.pdbx_strand_id
1 'polypeptide(L)'
;MQSAQHSTASTRAKTTLFVMALSLLTISACGGLKLQPNPTQPTNLSGAWQLDVAASDNAVGLKGKPPRGMRPNHSVSEEIRRISRGSGLAFIAHDFQVLKAKRLQIEQGADSMGVQHWPGVYRDVTWGERERGLWKVYAGWELNDLLIQSRSNDMRVLERYQLLSNDRLKIQITVNADGESIELQRVFSRES
;
A
#
# COMPACT_ATOMS: atom_id res chain seq x y z
N MET A 1 -69.48 32.22 -47.20
CA MET A 1 -69.98 31.71 -45.91
C MET A 1 -69.47 30.28 -45.74
N GLN A 2 -68.35 30.09 -45.05
CA GLN A 2 -67.94 28.75 -44.64
C GLN A 2 -66.93 28.93 -43.50
N SER A 3 -67.26 28.44 -42.35
CA SER A 3 -66.51 28.53 -41.09
C SER A 3 -65.31 27.58 -41.11
N ALA A 4 -64.16 28.08 -40.70
CA ALA A 4 -62.97 27.29 -40.43
C ALA A 4 -62.94 26.88 -38.97
N GLN A 5 -62.88 25.60 -38.68
CA GLN A 5 -62.62 25.05 -37.35
C GLN A 5 -61.12 24.84 -37.15
N HIS A 6 -60.60 25.44 -36.11
CA HIS A 6 -59.24 25.17 -35.63
C HIS A 6 -59.20 23.90 -34.77
N SER A 7 -58.37 22.97 -35.17
CA SER A 7 -58.03 21.79 -34.39
C SER A 7 -56.67 22.07 -33.69
N THR A 8 -56.71 22.17 -32.37
CA THR A 8 -55.50 22.19 -31.52
C THR A 8 -55.18 20.79 -31.07
N ALA A 9 -54.17 20.17 -31.63
CA ALA A 9 -53.63 18.88 -31.19
C ALA A 9 -52.41 19.07 -30.32
N SER A 10 -52.60 18.72 -29.13
CA SER A 10 -51.75 18.20 -28.04
C SER A 10 -50.29 17.91 -28.35
N THR A 11 -49.42 18.78 -27.80
CA THR A 11 -47.93 18.54 -27.73
C THR A 11 -47.53 18.29 -26.25
N ARG A 12 -47.95 17.15 -25.72
CA ARG A 12 -47.52 16.73 -24.36
C ARG A 12 -47.29 15.24 -24.25
N ALA A 13 -46.23 14.73 -24.84
CA ALA A 13 -45.81 13.34 -24.60
C ALA A 13 -44.39 13.03 -25.09
N LYS A 14 -43.39 13.89 -24.93
CA LYS A 14 -41.99 13.55 -25.29
C LYS A 14 -40.92 13.95 -24.27
N THR A 15 -41.26 14.40 -23.09
CA THR A 15 -40.30 14.90 -22.14
C THR A 15 -39.99 13.99 -20.95
N THR A 16 -40.69 12.83 -20.86
CA THR A 16 -40.57 11.96 -19.67
C THR A 16 -39.68 10.72 -19.88
N LEU A 17 -39.09 10.52 -21.03
CA LEU A 17 -38.29 9.33 -21.33
C LEU A 17 -36.76 9.56 -21.28
N PHE A 18 -36.30 10.78 -20.98
CA PHE A 18 -34.86 11.11 -21.00
C PHE A 18 -34.21 11.20 -19.61
N VAL A 19 -34.97 11.09 -18.53
CA VAL A 19 -34.45 11.18 -17.14
C VAL A 19 -34.12 9.81 -16.54
N MET A 20 -34.52 8.70 -17.16
CA MET A 20 -34.37 7.35 -16.60
C MET A 20 -33.13 6.60 -17.05
N ALA A 21 -32.28 7.19 -17.89
CA ALA A 21 -31.08 6.54 -18.44
C ALA A 21 -29.74 6.94 -17.77
N LEU A 22 -29.76 7.78 -16.74
CA LEU A 22 -28.52 8.30 -16.12
C LEU A 22 -28.22 7.74 -14.73
N SER A 23 -28.93 6.71 -14.29
CA SER A 23 -28.82 6.20 -12.89
C SER A 23 -28.13 4.84 -12.75
N LEU A 24 -27.47 4.31 -13.76
CA LEU A 24 -26.87 2.94 -13.71
C LEU A 24 -25.38 2.90 -14.00
N LEU A 25 -24.60 3.85 -13.50
CA LEU A 25 -23.12 3.79 -13.58
C LEU A 25 -22.45 4.06 -12.24
N THR A 26 -23.01 3.50 -11.16
CA THR A 26 -22.19 3.25 -9.96
C THR A 26 -21.63 1.84 -10.05
N ILE A 27 -20.67 1.64 -10.94
CA ILE A 27 -19.81 0.47 -10.88
C ILE A 27 -18.97 0.64 -9.65
N SER A 28 -19.36 -0.04 -8.57
CA SER A 28 -18.52 -0.23 -7.39
C SER A 28 -17.24 -0.91 -7.84
N ALA A 29 -16.23 -0.11 -8.14
CA ALA A 29 -14.88 -0.60 -8.34
C ALA A 29 -14.36 -1.12 -7.00
N CYS A 30 -14.72 -2.34 -6.63
CA CYS A 30 -13.92 -3.20 -5.75
C CYS A 30 -12.60 -3.49 -6.46
N GLY A 31 -11.82 -2.45 -6.72
CA GLY A 31 -10.51 -2.54 -7.34
C GLY A 31 -9.53 -3.11 -6.33
N GLY A 32 -9.32 -4.43 -6.36
CA GLY A 32 -8.12 -4.99 -5.74
C GLY A 32 -6.89 -4.27 -6.32
N LEU A 33 -5.84 -4.15 -5.54
CA LEU A 33 -4.58 -3.54 -5.94
C LEU A 33 -4.09 -4.18 -7.24
N LYS A 34 -4.04 -3.39 -8.33
CA LYS A 34 -3.57 -3.86 -9.64
C LYS A 34 -2.12 -3.44 -9.80
N LEU A 35 -1.20 -4.35 -9.52
CA LEU A 35 0.22 -4.13 -9.72
C LEU A 35 0.64 -4.61 -11.10
N GLN A 36 1.58 -3.88 -11.71
CA GLN A 36 2.24 -4.30 -12.94
C GLN A 36 3.50 -5.09 -12.57
N PRO A 37 3.58 -6.39 -12.86
CA PRO A 37 4.77 -7.16 -12.55
C PRO A 37 5.97 -6.74 -13.43
N ASN A 38 5.72 -6.32 -14.68
CA ASN A 38 6.74 -5.93 -15.64
C ASN A 38 6.42 -4.57 -16.25
N PRO A 39 6.70 -3.44 -15.57
CA PRO A 39 6.55 -2.13 -16.17
C PRO A 39 7.65 -1.87 -17.20
N THR A 40 7.36 -1.03 -18.18
CA THR A 40 8.32 -0.71 -19.26
C THR A 40 9.58 -0.02 -18.74
N GLN A 41 9.46 0.77 -17.69
CA GLN A 41 10.55 1.49 -17.04
C GLN A 41 10.37 1.49 -15.52
N PRO A 42 10.80 0.43 -14.83
CA PRO A 42 10.74 0.39 -13.37
C PRO A 42 11.73 1.39 -12.76
N THR A 43 11.34 2.02 -11.66
CA THR A 43 12.27 2.81 -10.86
C THR A 43 13.42 1.93 -10.37
N ASN A 44 14.66 2.36 -10.58
CA ASN A 44 15.83 1.62 -10.13
C ASN A 44 16.12 1.89 -8.65
N LEU A 45 15.84 0.91 -7.81
CA LEU A 45 16.07 0.94 -6.37
C LEU A 45 17.44 0.37 -5.96
N SER A 46 18.22 -0.16 -6.90
CA SER A 46 19.52 -0.77 -6.61
C SER A 46 20.47 0.19 -5.91
N GLY A 47 21.25 -0.32 -4.98
CA GLY A 47 22.28 0.42 -4.25
C GLY A 47 22.37 0.06 -2.78
N ALA A 48 23.34 0.66 -2.11
CA ALA A 48 23.51 0.61 -0.66
C ALA A 48 22.78 1.79 -0.02
N TRP A 49 22.05 1.52 1.06
CA TRP A 49 21.16 2.46 1.69
C TRP A 49 21.35 2.45 3.21
N GLN A 50 21.60 3.59 3.81
CA GLN A 50 21.76 3.78 5.25
C GLN A 50 20.51 4.42 5.84
N LEU A 51 20.03 3.91 6.98
CA LEU A 51 18.85 4.44 7.65
C LEU A 51 19.07 5.89 8.10
N ASP A 52 18.16 6.77 7.70
CA ASP A 52 17.98 8.09 8.28
C ASP A 52 17.05 7.96 9.50
N VAL A 53 17.67 7.90 10.69
CA VAL A 53 16.95 7.71 11.97
C VAL A 53 16.02 8.88 12.26
N ALA A 54 16.42 10.10 11.91
CA ALA A 54 15.64 11.30 12.19
C ALA A 54 14.36 11.40 11.35
N ALA A 55 14.42 10.87 10.11
CA ALA A 55 13.29 10.86 9.17
C ALA A 55 12.43 9.58 9.29
N SER A 56 12.83 8.62 10.11
CA SER A 56 12.20 7.31 10.24
C SER A 56 11.44 7.17 11.55
N ASP A 57 10.34 6.40 11.50
CA ASP A 57 9.65 5.98 12.71
C ASP A 57 10.49 4.97 13.50
N ASN A 58 10.39 5.02 14.82
CA ASN A 58 11.07 4.09 15.67
C ASN A 58 10.35 2.74 15.70
N ALA A 59 10.83 1.78 14.92
CA ALA A 59 10.31 0.44 14.89
C ALA A 59 10.86 -0.47 16.02
N VAL A 60 11.87 -0.02 16.75
CA VAL A 60 12.44 -0.75 17.88
C VAL A 60 11.55 -0.56 19.10
N GLY A 61 10.73 -1.56 19.40
CA GLY A 61 9.74 -1.51 20.49
C GLY A 61 8.41 -0.90 20.06
N LEU A 62 8.24 -0.65 18.73
CA LEU A 62 7.03 -0.10 18.13
C LEU A 62 6.44 1.11 18.87
N LYS A 63 7.32 1.96 19.40
CA LYS A 63 6.94 3.28 19.91
C LYS A 63 6.73 4.21 18.72
N GLY A 64 5.73 3.89 17.90
CA GLY A 64 5.33 4.71 16.79
C GLY A 64 4.69 6.01 17.25
N LYS A 65 4.78 7.03 16.39
CA LYS A 65 3.97 8.24 16.52
C LYS A 65 2.49 7.82 16.42
N PRO A 66 1.60 8.26 17.34
CA PRO A 66 0.20 7.86 17.27
C PRO A 66 -0.39 8.20 15.89
N PRO A 67 -1.24 7.33 15.32
CA PRO A 67 -1.94 7.61 14.08
C PRO A 67 -2.62 8.98 14.15
N ARG A 68 -2.57 9.76 13.05
CA ARG A 68 -3.24 11.06 12.97
C ARG A 68 -4.72 10.87 13.29
N GLY A 69 -5.17 11.40 14.44
CA GLY A 69 -6.57 11.34 14.87
C GLY A 69 -6.81 10.56 16.18
N MET A 70 -5.85 9.83 16.73
CA MET A 70 -6.01 9.20 18.04
C MET A 70 -5.89 10.22 19.18
N ARG A 71 -6.80 10.14 20.14
CA ARG A 71 -6.79 10.99 21.34
C ARG A 71 -5.55 10.66 22.19
N PRO A 72 -4.92 11.68 22.82
CA PRO A 72 -3.63 11.52 23.51
C PRO A 72 -3.61 10.61 24.76
N ASN A 73 -4.71 10.02 25.15
CA ASN A 73 -4.83 9.25 26.40
C ASN A 73 -4.62 7.74 26.31
N HIS A 74 -4.43 7.18 25.12
CA HIS A 74 -3.99 5.80 25.00
C HIS A 74 -2.55 5.78 24.53
N SER A 75 -1.63 5.29 25.39
CA SER A 75 -0.24 5.17 25.01
C SER A 75 -0.16 4.17 23.85
N VAL A 76 0.45 4.59 22.73
CA VAL A 76 0.78 3.74 21.57
C VAL A 76 1.44 2.42 22.02
N SER A 77 2.17 2.45 23.14
CA SER A 77 2.72 1.27 23.82
C SER A 77 1.69 0.26 24.26
N GLU A 78 0.47 0.66 24.61
CA GLU A 78 -0.59 -0.28 25.01
C GLU A 78 -1.33 -0.85 23.81
N GLU A 79 -1.58 -0.06 22.79
CA GLU A 79 -2.16 -0.51 21.53
C GLU A 79 -1.27 -1.58 20.88
N ILE A 80 0.01 -1.28 20.77
CA ILE A 80 1.03 -2.20 20.26
C ILE A 80 1.20 -3.43 21.17
N ARG A 81 1.10 -3.27 22.50
CA ARG A 81 1.06 -4.38 23.43
C ARG A 81 -0.18 -5.26 23.28
N ARG A 82 -1.31 -4.69 22.91
CA ARG A 82 -2.56 -5.42 22.65
C ARG A 82 -2.41 -6.28 21.39
N ILE A 83 -1.94 -5.70 20.32
CA ILE A 83 -1.62 -6.39 19.05
C ILE A 83 -0.47 -7.40 19.26
N SER A 84 0.55 -7.07 20.05
CA SER A 84 1.66 -7.98 20.39
C SER A 84 1.24 -9.15 21.29
N ARG A 85 0.27 -8.97 22.16
CA ARG A 85 -0.27 -10.08 22.97
C ARG A 85 -1.05 -11.10 22.13
N GLY A 86 -1.52 -10.68 20.95
CA GLY A 86 -2.18 -11.55 19.99
C GLY A 86 -1.25 -12.24 18.99
N SER A 87 0.07 -12.26 19.20
CA SER A 87 1.08 -12.86 18.28
C SER A 87 1.44 -12.09 17.00
N GLY A 88 0.63 -11.10 16.56
CA GLY A 88 0.77 -10.52 15.23
C GLY A 88 2.05 -9.70 15.00
N LEU A 89 2.37 -8.70 15.83
CA LEU A 89 3.47 -7.76 15.53
C LEU A 89 4.86 -8.30 15.80
N ALA A 90 5.04 -9.15 16.79
CA ALA A 90 6.31 -9.83 17.01
C ALA A 90 6.66 -10.73 15.81
N PHE A 91 5.66 -11.41 15.26
CA PHE A 91 5.75 -12.22 14.07
C PHE A 91 6.08 -11.36 12.84
N ILE A 92 5.37 -10.23 12.65
CA ILE A 92 5.63 -9.29 11.57
C ILE A 92 7.05 -8.72 11.66
N ALA A 93 7.50 -8.31 12.85
CA ALA A 93 8.86 -7.80 13.02
C ALA A 93 9.96 -8.86 12.78
N HIS A 94 9.62 -10.14 12.87
CA HIS A 94 10.51 -11.24 12.48
C HIS A 94 10.54 -11.43 10.97
N ASP A 95 9.40 -11.45 10.31
CA ASP A 95 9.27 -11.74 8.88
C ASP A 95 9.58 -10.56 7.98
N PHE A 96 9.34 -9.33 8.46
CA PHE A 96 9.60 -8.08 7.72
C PHE A 96 10.82 -7.36 8.28
N GLN A 97 12.00 -7.82 7.88
CA GLN A 97 13.29 -7.36 8.39
C GLN A 97 13.56 -5.86 8.16
N VAL A 98 12.92 -5.26 7.17
CA VAL A 98 13.00 -3.82 6.88
C VAL A 98 12.62 -2.95 8.09
N LEU A 99 11.77 -3.46 8.97
CA LEU A 99 11.39 -2.76 10.21
C LEU A 99 12.56 -2.56 11.17
N LYS A 100 13.55 -3.45 11.17
CA LYS A 100 14.72 -3.43 12.05
C LYS A 100 15.99 -2.99 11.33
N ALA A 101 15.97 -2.99 10.00
CA ALA A 101 17.16 -2.72 9.22
C ALA A 101 17.70 -1.31 9.47
N LYS A 102 19.00 -1.21 9.66
CA LYS A 102 19.76 0.03 9.71
C LYS A 102 20.45 0.32 8.38
N ARG A 103 20.66 -0.71 7.58
CA ARG A 103 21.26 -0.64 6.26
C ARG A 103 20.58 -1.65 5.35
N LEU A 104 20.47 -1.31 4.07
CA LEU A 104 19.99 -2.20 3.01
C LEU A 104 21.01 -2.22 1.88
N GLN A 105 21.16 -3.38 1.25
CA GLN A 105 21.73 -3.53 -0.08
C GLN A 105 20.63 -4.06 -0.99
N ILE A 106 20.28 -3.31 -2.01
CA ILE A 106 19.25 -3.67 -2.97
C ILE A 106 19.92 -3.98 -4.30
N GLU A 107 19.58 -5.13 -4.89
CA GLU A 107 19.97 -5.56 -6.21
C GLU A 107 18.70 -5.83 -7.00
N GLN A 108 18.39 -4.98 -7.98
CA GLN A 108 17.18 -5.08 -8.79
C GLN A 108 17.51 -5.59 -10.17
N GLY A 109 16.85 -6.69 -10.55
CA GLY A 109 16.86 -7.28 -11.88
C GLY A 109 15.55 -7.00 -12.63
N ALA A 110 15.43 -7.61 -13.80
CA ALA A 110 14.22 -7.48 -14.63
C ALA A 110 12.99 -8.10 -13.95
N ASP A 111 13.17 -9.28 -13.33
CA ASP A 111 12.05 -10.10 -12.82
C ASP A 111 11.99 -10.16 -11.29
N SER A 112 12.98 -9.59 -10.59
CA SER A 112 13.11 -9.73 -9.15
C SER A 112 13.96 -8.63 -8.53
N MET A 113 13.92 -8.57 -7.20
CA MET A 113 14.75 -7.71 -6.38
C MET A 113 15.29 -8.53 -5.20
N GLY A 114 16.61 -8.54 -5.01
CA GLY A 114 17.25 -9.03 -3.80
C GLY A 114 17.46 -7.89 -2.81
N VAL A 115 17.14 -8.11 -1.54
CA VAL A 115 17.39 -7.15 -0.47
C VAL A 115 18.13 -7.81 0.68
N GLN A 116 19.37 -7.42 0.90
CA GLN A 116 20.10 -7.74 2.12
C GLN A 116 19.79 -6.70 3.19
N HIS A 117 19.38 -7.16 4.36
CA HIS A 117 19.09 -6.32 5.51
C HIS A 117 20.20 -6.46 6.57
N TRP A 118 20.57 -5.34 7.23
CA TRP A 118 21.48 -5.34 8.40
C TRP A 118 20.86 -4.55 9.56
N PRO A 119 20.67 -5.18 10.76
CA PRO A 119 20.71 -6.62 11.00
C PRO A 119 19.58 -7.34 10.27
N GLY A 120 19.81 -8.58 9.88
CA GLY A 120 18.79 -9.40 9.24
C GLY A 120 19.34 -10.30 8.13
N VAL A 121 18.43 -10.81 7.33
CA VAL A 121 18.70 -11.79 6.30
C VAL A 121 18.45 -11.24 4.90
N TYR A 122 19.00 -11.89 3.92
CA TYR A 122 18.69 -11.66 2.51
C TYR A 122 17.25 -12.09 2.23
N ARG A 123 16.52 -11.26 1.46
CA ARG A 123 15.18 -11.54 0.98
C ARG A 123 15.16 -11.39 -0.53
N ASP A 124 14.71 -12.43 -1.19
CA ASP A 124 14.38 -12.38 -2.61
C ASP A 124 12.90 -12.04 -2.80
N VAL A 125 12.63 -11.12 -3.73
CA VAL A 125 11.29 -10.67 -4.10
C VAL A 125 11.18 -10.77 -5.62
N THR A 126 10.39 -11.72 -6.10
CA THR A 126 10.09 -11.85 -7.53
C THR A 126 8.77 -11.16 -7.84
N TRP A 127 8.66 -10.54 -9.00
CA TRP A 127 7.43 -9.87 -9.43
C TRP A 127 6.29 -10.87 -9.65
N GLY A 128 5.07 -10.43 -9.43
CA GLY A 128 3.86 -11.25 -9.49
C GLY A 128 3.50 -11.94 -8.18
N GLU A 129 2.64 -12.96 -8.27
CA GLU A 129 2.13 -13.68 -7.11
C GLU A 129 3.00 -14.89 -6.78
N ARG A 130 3.31 -15.07 -5.50
CA ARG A 130 4.09 -16.20 -4.97
C ARG A 130 3.67 -16.58 -3.56
N GLU A 131 3.95 -17.81 -3.18
CA GLU A 131 3.86 -18.27 -1.80
C GLU A 131 5.25 -18.22 -1.14
N ARG A 132 5.30 -17.72 0.09
CA ARG A 132 6.48 -17.65 0.93
C ARG A 132 6.13 -18.01 2.37
N GLY A 133 6.37 -19.25 2.75
CA GLY A 133 5.97 -19.74 4.08
C GLY A 133 4.46 -19.60 4.29
N LEU A 134 4.07 -18.81 5.27
CA LEU A 134 2.66 -18.56 5.58
C LEU A 134 2.04 -17.41 4.76
N TRP A 135 2.82 -16.77 3.91
CA TRP A 135 2.42 -15.57 3.18
C TRP A 135 2.15 -15.86 1.70
N LYS A 136 1.00 -15.40 1.22
CA LYS A 136 0.81 -15.12 -0.19
C LYS A 136 1.35 -13.72 -0.47
N VAL A 137 2.38 -13.65 -1.30
CA VAL A 137 3.08 -12.40 -1.64
C VAL A 137 2.72 -12.02 -3.07
N TYR A 138 2.33 -10.78 -3.26
CA TYR A 138 2.13 -10.19 -4.58
C TYR A 138 2.99 -8.92 -4.68
N ALA A 139 4.00 -8.95 -5.56
CA ALA A 139 4.93 -7.85 -5.77
C ALA A 139 4.79 -7.30 -7.18
N GLY A 140 4.87 -6.00 -7.31
CA GLY A 140 4.78 -5.31 -8.59
C GLY A 140 4.75 -3.80 -8.42
N TRP A 141 4.56 -3.11 -9.53
CA TRP A 141 4.69 -1.67 -9.62
C TRP A 141 3.32 -1.00 -9.74
N GLU A 142 3.18 0.10 -9.03
CA GLU A 142 2.10 1.07 -9.19
C GLU A 142 2.74 2.42 -9.52
N LEU A 143 2.62 2.84 -10.76
CA LEU A 143 3.39 3.99 -11.30
C LEU A 143 4.90 3.77 -11.10
N ASN A 144 5.55 4.60 -10.28
CA ASN A 144 6.98 4.55 -10.01
C ASN A 144 7.34 3.86 -8.68
N ASP A 145 6.34 3.43 -7.92
CA ASP A 145 6.53 2.80 -6.62
C ASP A 145 6.47 1.27 -6.74
N LEU A 146 7.40 0.58 -6.10
CA LEU A 146 7.31 -0.86 -5.92
C LEU A 146 6.43 -1.16 -4.71
N LEU A 147 5.41 -1.99 -4.89
CA LEU A 147 4.54 -2.47 -3.84
C LEU A 147 4.71 -3.97 -3.65
N ILE A 148 4.83 -4.38 -2.39
CA ILE A 148 4.89 -5.78 -2.00
C ILE A 148 3.76 -6.01 -0.99
N GLN A 149 2.73 -6.70 -1.44
CA GLN A 149 1.62 -7.09 -0.58
C GLN A 149 1.81 -8.51 -0.10
N SER A 150 1.80 -8.71 1.22
CA SER A 150 1.86 -10.03 1.85
C SER A 150 0.55 -10.28 2.61
N ARG A 151 -0.08 -11.41 2.37
CA ARG A 151 -1.34 -11.81 3.02
C ARG A 151 -1.17 -13.17 3.69
N SER A 152 -1.63 -13.26 4.92
CA SER A 152 -1.80 -14.50 5.65
C SER A 152 -3.17 -14.42 6.31
N ASN A 153 -3.87 -15.50 6.56
CA ASN A 153 -5.23 -15.56 7.10
C ASN A 153 -5.86 -14.20 7.47
N ASP A 154 -5.55 -13.68 8.65
CA ASP A 154 -6.14 -12.45 9.20
C ASP A 154 -5.21 -11.23 9.12
N MET A 155 -4.01 -11.41 8.52
CA MET A 155 -3.01 -10.35 8.42
C MET A 155 -2.74 -9.94 6.98
N ARG A 156 -2.56 -8.63 6.77
CA ARG A 156 -2.09 -8.06 5.51
C ARG A 156 -0.98 -7.08 5.81
N VAL A 157 0.11 -7.21 5.08
CA VAL A 157 1.22 -6.24 5.13
C VAL A 157 1.42 -5.70 3.73
N LEU A 158 1.49 -4.39 3.62
CA LEU A 158 1.83 -3.69 2.40
C LEU A 158 3.12 -2.92 2.63
N GLU A 159 4.14 -3.23 1.85
CA GLU A 159 5.38 -2.47 1.78
C GLU A 159 5.36 -1.66 0.48
N ARG A 160 5.56 -0.34 0.58
CA ARG A 160 5.70 0.57 -0.56
C ARG A 160 7.10 1.15 -0.55
N TYR A 161 7.86 0.88 -1.59
CA TYR A 161 9.19 1.42 -1.83
C TYR A 161 9.09 2.59 -2.80
N GLN A 162 9.42 3.77 -2.34
CA GLN A 162 9.32 5.02 -3.09
C GLN A 162 10.66 5.74 -3.11
N LEU A 163 11.20 5.98 -4.29
CA LEU A 163 12.39 6.80 -4.45
C LEU A 163 11.97 8.27 -4.42
N LEU A 164 12.28 8.98 -3.35
CA LEU A 164 11.96 10.42 -3.18
C LEU A 164 12.89 11.31 -4.01
N SER A 165 14.16 10.88 -4.13
CA SER A 165 15.20 11.47 -4.96
C SER A 165 16.24 10.38 -5.23
N ASN A 166 17.24 10.63 -6.08
CA ASN A 166 18.27 9.62 -6.41
C ASN A 166 19.03 9.09 -5.19
N ASP A 167 19.02 9.83 -4.09
CA ASP A 167 19.76 9.55 -2.86
C ASP A 167 18.84 9.26 -1.64
N ARG A 168 17.51 9.28 -1.82
CA ARG A 168 16.56 9.04 -0.72
C ARG A 168 15.48 8.04 -1.08
N LEU A 169 15.43 6.94 -0.33
CA LEU A 169 14.44 5.88 -0.44
C LEU A 169 13.53 5.91 0.79
N LYS A 170 12.22 6.00 0.57
CA LYS A 170 11.21 5.83 1.60
C LYS A 170 10.58 4.43 1.46
N ILE A 171 10.48 3.70 2.56
CA ILE A 171 9.75 2.44 2.64
C ILE A 171 8.64 2.63 3.67
N GLN A 172 7.42 2.59 3.20
CA GLN A 172 6.22 2.67 4.03
C GLN A 172 5.67 1.27 4.23
N ILE A 173 5.39 0.90 5.47
CA ILE A 173 4.88 -0.43 5.84
C ILE A 173 3.53 -0.23 6.51
N THR A 174 2.48 -0.75 5.90
CA THR A 174 1.12 -0.78 6.46
C THR A 174 0.79 -2.20 6.88
N VAL A 175 0.45 -2.38 8.13
CA VAL A 175 0.04 -3.67 8.71
C VAL A 175 -1.41 -3.59 9.09
N ASN A 176 -2.22 -4.52 8.58
CA ASN A 176 -3.61 -4.70 8.97
C ASN A 176 -3.75 -6.07 9.61
N ALA A 177 -4.18 -6.11 10.87
CA ALA A 177 -4.41 -7.33 11.63
C ALA A 177 -5.56 -7.10 12.63
N ASP A 178 -6.45 -8.07 12.79
CA ASP A 178 -7.55 -8.05 13.76
C ASP A 178 -8.46 -6.80 13.69
N GLY A 179 -8.62 -6.23 12.48
CA GLY A 179 -9.42 -5.01 12.27
C GLY A 179 -8.69 -3.71 12.58
N GLU A 180 -7.44 -3.78 13.02
CA GLU A 180 -6.58 -2.63 13.29
C GLU A 180 -5.60 -2.40 12.16
N SER A 181 -5.16 -1.15 11.97
CA SER A 181 -4.16 -0.76 10.97
C SER A 181 -3.04 0.06 11.60
N ILE A 182 -1.81 -0.32 11.32
CA ILE A 182 -0.61 0.40 11.73
C ILE A 182 0.19 0.77 10.50
N GLU A 183 0.68 1.99 10.47
CA GLU A 183 1.55 2.50 9.43
C GLU A 183 2.87 2.96 10.01
N LEU A 184 3.95 2.52 9.39
CA LEU A 184 5.32 2.85 9.76
C LEU A 184 6.08 3.30 8.52
N GLN A 185 6.97 4.28 8.70
CA GLN A 185 7.81 4.83 7.67
C GLN A 185 9.30 4.62 8.02
N ARG A 186 10.05 4.14 7.04
CA ARG A 186 11.52 4.01 7.12
C ARG A 186 12.11 4.81 5.95
N VAL A 187 12.99 5.74 6.25
CA VAL A 187 13.69 6.53 5.23
C VAL A 187 15.17 6.18 5.27
N PHE A 188 15.73 6.00 4.09
CA PHE A 188 17.13 5.64 3.91
C PHE A 188 17.79 6.64 2.96
N SER A 189 19.04 6.95 3.24
CA SER A 189 19.92 7.74 2.35
C SER A 189 20.87 6.80 1.62
N ARG A 190 21.16 7.08 0.36
CA ARG A 190 22.09 6.29 -0.44
C ARG A 190 23.49 6.43 0.12
N GLU A 191 24.20 5.33 0.25
CA GLU A 191 25.64 5.35 0.55
C GLU A 191 26.42 5.71 -0.71
N SER A 192 27.36 6.63 -0.59
CA SER A 192 28.29 7.08 -1.64
C SER A 192 29.44 6.09 -1.85
#